data_0f7d61cca26c5577536e6df429b2dfe9
#
_entry.id   0f7d61cca26c5577536e6df429b2dfe9
#
_cell.length_a   1.000
_cell.length_b   1.000
_cell.length_c   1.000
_cell.angle_alpha   90.00
_cell.angle_beta   90.00
_cell.angle_gamma   90.00
#
_symmetry.space_group_name_H-M   'P 1'
#
loop_
_entity.id
_entity.type
_entity.pdbx_description
1 polymer ?
#
loop_
_entity_poly.entity_id
_entity_poly.type
_entity_poly.pdbx_seq_one_letter_code
_entity_poly.pdbx_strand_id
1 'polypeptide(L)'
;VFKLAEKMVRLSPELSKIVRIVPSQKMLIGLVCNVEYKAISAESGTAHGLSPRLAILDEVGQVRGPHDAFIEAIETAQGAHNDPLLIAISTQAATDGDLFSVWLDDAAVAGDERIVSHLHTAPKDSEILDKKAWKVANPALGKFRALQDIKDFAQQADRLPAKSNSFRWLFLNQRIEAQSPFFSRAEWEANFAPPVTEAGDVVFAGLDLSASHALTALVLVFPKDEQYHIVPHFWLPEDGLRDKAQSEKVPW
;
A
#
# COMPACT_ATOMS: atom_id res chain seq x y z
N VAL A 1 -8.10 -15.68 -9.56
CA VAL A 1 -6.89 -16.16 -10.30
C VAL A 1 -7.07 -17.61 -10.74
N PHE A 2 -7.25 -18.63 -9.82
CA PHE A 2 -7.30 -20.05 -10.19
C PHE A 2 -8.35 -20.42 -11.24
N LYS A 3 -9.60 -19.96 -11.12
CA LYS A 3 -10.68 -20.26 -12.09
C LYS A 3 -10.34 -19.79 -13.51
N LEU A 4 -9.59 -18.69 -13.64
CA LEU A 4 -9.18 -18.19 -14.95
C LEU A 4 -8.07 -19.07 -15.54
N ALA A 5 -7.07 -19.45 -14.74
CA ALA A 5 -6.03 -20.39 -15.16
C ALA A 5 -6.61 -21.76 -15.54
N GLU A 6 -7.55 -22.28 -14.76
CA GLU A 6 -8.30 -23.49 -15.10
C GLU A 6 -9.01 -23.37 -16.45
N LYS A 7 -9.71 -22.24 -16.68
CA LYS A 7 -10.39 -21.99 -17.95
C LYS A 7 -9.42 -21.93 -19.14
N MET A 8 -8.25 -21.31 -18.96
CA MET A 8 -7.21 -21.27 -19.99
C MET A 8 -6.73 -22.69 -20.35
N VAL A 9 -6.45 -23.54 -19.35
CA VAL A 9 -6.06 -24.94 -19.58
C VAL A 9 -7.16 -25.70 -20.32
N ARG A 10 -8.44 -25.57 -19.92
CA ARG A 10 -9.56 -26.27 -20.55
C ARG A 10 -9.81 -25.83 -22.00
N LEU A 11 -9.54 -24.58 -22.32
CA LEU A 11 -9.72 -24.03 -23.68
C LEU A 11 -8.55 -24.31 -24.61
N SER A 12 -7.41 -24.72 -24.09
CA SER A 12 -6.24 -25.07 -24.89
C SER A 12 -6.14 -26.60 -25.09
N PRO A 13 -6.32 -27.12 -26.31
CA PRO A 13 -6.14 -28.56 -26.59
C PRO A 13 -4.75 -29.07 -26.25
N GLU A 14 -3.73 -28.22 -26.30
CA GLU A 14 -2.35 -28.57 -25.97
C GLU A 14 -2.13 -28.64 -24.46
N LEU A 15 -2.55 -27.62 -23.72
CA LEU A 15 -2.41 -27.58 -22.27
C LEU A 15 -3.24 -28.68 -21.59
N SER A 16 -4.44 -28.97 -22.09
CA SER A 16 -5.32 -30.01 -21.51
C SER A 16 -4.74 -31.42 -21.60
N LYS A 17 -3.76 -31.66 -22.49
CA LYS A 17 -3.06 -32.95 -22.60
C LYS A 17 -1.93 -33.13 -21.58
N ILE A 18 -1.34 -32.01 -21.13
CA ILE A 18 -0.13 -32.01 -20.28
C ILE A 18 -0.36 -31.40 -18.90
N VAL A 19 -1.56 -30.91 -18.61
CA VAL A 19 -1.90 -30.31 -17.31
C VAL A 19 -3.14 -30.98 -16.72
N ARG A 20 -3.00 -31.55 -15.54
CA ARG A 20 -4.11 -32.05 -14.72
C ARG A 20 -4.64 -30.97 -13.81
N ILE A 21 -5.94 -30.76 -13.83
CA ILE A 21 -6.62 -29.78 -12.99
C ILE A 21 -7.16 -30.49 -11.74
N VAL A 22 -6.89 -29.95 -10.54
CA VAL A 22 -7.41 -30.40 -9.25
C VAL A 22 -8.21 -29.27 -8.58
N PRO A 23 -9.49 -29.10 -8.92
CA PRO A 23 -10.28 -27.93 -8.51
C PRO A 23 -10.46 -27.82 -6.99
N SER A 24 -10.61 -28.94 -6.28
CA SER A 24 -10.77 -28.98 -4.83
C SER A 24 -9.57 -28.42 -4.05
N GLN A 25 -8.38 -28.48 -4.63
CA GLN A 25 -7.14 -27.96 -4.05
C GLN A 25 -6.68 -26.65 -4.69
N LYS A 26 -7.45 -26.10 -5.64
CA LYS A 26 -7.07 -24.94 -6.47
C LYS A 26 -5.68 -25.13 -7.10
N MET A 27 -5.41 -26.30 -7.67
CA MET A 27 -4.10 -26.74 -8.12
C MET A 27 -4.11 -27.19 -9.58
N LEU A 28 -3.03 -26.89 -10.30
CA LEU A 28 -2.72 -27.41 -11.63
C LEU A 28 -1.41 -28.20 -11.52
N ILE A 29 -1.36 -29.39 -12.16
CA ILE A 29 -0.19 -30.27 -12.13
C ILE A 29 0.28 -30.46 -13.55
N GLY A 30 1.52 -30.08 -13.86
CA GLY A 30 2.19 -30.33 -15.11
C GLY A 30 2.67 -31.79 -15.19
N LEU A 31 2.07 -32.59 -16.05
CA LEU A 31 2.32 -34.04 -16.12
C LEU A 31 3.72 -34.37 -16.67
N VAL A 32 4.29 -33.52 -17.49
CA VAL A 32 5.62 -33.74 -18.11
C VAL A 32 6.75 -33.46 -17.12
N CYS A 33 6.63 -32.37 -16.33
CA CYS A 33 7.70 -31.88 -15.44
C CYS A 33 7.41 -32.13 -13.97
N ASN A 34 6.27 -32.72 -13.63
CA ASN A 34 5.78 -32.88 -12.27
C ASN A 34 5.84 -31.57 -11.45
N VAL A 35 5.47 -30.46 -12.09
CA VAL A 35 5.43 -29.12 -11.48
C VAL A 35 4.03 -28.85 -10.99
N GLU A 36 3.91 -28.34 -9.78
CA GLU A 36 2.63 -27.95 -9.19
C GLU A 36 2.48 -26.42 -9.17
N TYR A 37 1.35 -25.93 -9.68
CA TYR A 37 0.87 -24.58 -9.42
C TYR A 37 -0.29 -24.66 -8.44
N LYS A 38 -0.22 -23.92 -7.35
CA LYS A 38 -1.26 -23.86 -6.33
C LYS A 38 -1.63 -22.41 -6.03
N ALA A 39 -2.92 -22.07 -6.14
CA ALA A 39 -3.42 -20.78 -5.69
C ALA A 39 -3.83 -20.90 -4.21
N ILE A 40 -3.23 -20.08 -3.37
CA ILE A 40 -3.47 -20.05 -1.92
C ILE A 40 -4.01 -18.67 -1.52
N SER A 41 -4.73 -18.59 -0.41
CA SER A 41 -5.12 -17.33 0.23
C SER A 41 -4.02 -16.86 1.18
N ALA A 42 -3.95 -15.55 1.39
CA ALA A 42 -2.98 -14.91 2.28
C ALA A 42 -3.32 -15.10 3.78
N GLU A 43 -3.88 -16.24 4.16
CA GLU A 43 -4.10 -16.57 5.56
C GLU A 43 -2.84 -17.21 6.16
N SER A 44 -2.34 -16.64 7.25
CA SER A 44 -1.05 -17.00 7.86
C SER A 44 -0.87 -18.50 8.16
N GLY A 45 -1.95 -19.22 8.45
CA GLY A 45 -1.90 -20.65 8.72
C GLY A 45 -1.59 -21.55 7.50
N THR A 46 -1.67 -21.02 6.27
CA THR A 46 -1.51 -21.81 5.04
C THR A 46 -0.10 -21.80 4.46
N ALA A 47 0.78 -20.91 4.93
CA ALA A 47 2.14 -20.77 4.41
C ALA A 47 3.13 -21.80 4.99
N HIS A 48 2.84 -22.34 6.18
CA HIS A 48 3.73 -23.33 6.80
C HIS A 48 3.79 -24.65 6.03
N GLY A 49 5.00 -25.11 5.73
CA GLY A 49 5.24 -26.35 4.99
C GLY A 49 5.26 -26.21 3.46
N LEU A 50 5.12 -24.98 2.94
CA LEU A 50 5.36 -24.69 1.52
C LEU A 50 6.87 -24.55 1.27
N SER A 51 7.30 -24.88 0.07
CA SER A 51 8.66 -24.61 -0.42
C SER A 51 8.58 -24.22 -1.90
N PRO A 52 8.09 -23.02 -2.20
CA PRO A 52 7.88 -22.59 -3.58
C PRO A 52 9.20 -22.14 -4.21
N ARG A 53 9.53 -22.70 -5.38
CA ARG A 53 10.62 -22.15 -6.22
C ARG A 53 10.21 -20.84 -6.89
N LEU A 54 8.92 -20.71 -7.25
CA LEU A 54 8.30 -19.51 -7.76
C LEU A 54 7.13 -19.11 -6.85
N ALA A 55 7.17 -17.91 -6.30
CA ALA A 55 6.04 -17.30 -5.61
C ALA A 55 5.58 -16.05 -6.38
N ILE A 56 4.26 -15.97 -6.62
CA ILE A 56 3.64 -14.79 -7.23
C ILE A 56 2.68 -14.21 -6.19
N LEU A 57 3.03 -13.04 -5.68
CA LEU A 57 2.25 -12.28 -4.71
C LEU A 57 1.37 -11.28 -5.48
N ASP A 58 0.07 -11.47 -5.40
CA ASP A 58 -0.90 -10.60 -6.06
C ASP A 58 -1.47 -9.58 -5.06
N GLU A 59 -1.57 -8.34 -5.46
CA GLU A 59 -2.11 -7.22 -4.68
C GLU A 59 -1.34 -6.90 -3.37
N VAL A 60 -0.01 -7.04 -3.35
CA VAL A 60 0.84 -6.74 -2.18
C VAL A 60 0.65 -5.30 -1.68
N GLY A 61 0.32 -4.35 -2.53
CA GLY A 61 0.02 -2.96 -2.15
C GLY A 61 -1.22 -2.80 -1.26
N GLN A 62 -2.00 -3.86 -1.02
CA GLN A 62 -3.09 -3.86 -0.05
C GLN A 62 -2.63 -4.22 1.38
N VAL A 63 -1.42 -4.74 1.53
CA VAL A 63 -0.83 -5.06 2.84
C VAL A 63 -0.53 -3.76 3.58
N ARG A 64 -0.99 -3.67 4.82
CA ARG A 64 -0.81 -2.50 5.69
C ARG A 64 0.34 -2.72 6.65
N GLY A 65 1.12 -1.65 6.85
CA GLY A 65 2.32 -1.68 7.67
C GLY A 65 3.52 -2.31 6.97
N PRO A 66 4.70 -2.26 7.60
CA PRO A 66 5.97 -2.66 7.00
C PRO A 66 6.21 -4.17 6.99
N HIS A 67 5.38 -4.96 7.65
CA HIS A 67 5.56 -6.40 7.85
C HIS A 67 4.29 -7.18 7.55
N ASP A 68 4.46 -8.40 7.00
CA ASP A 68 3.38 -9.36 6.80
C ASP A 68 3.90 -10.78 7.04
N ALA A 69 3.36 -11.46 8.05
CA ALA A 69 3.82 -12.78 8.47
C ALA A 69 3.66 -13.87 7.40
N PHE A 70 2.66 -13.74 6.51
CA PHE A 70 2.47 -14.69 5.41
C PHE A 70 3.55 -14.51 4.34
N ILE A 71 3.85 -13.27 3.97
CA ILE A 71 4.90 -12.95 2.97
C ILE A 71 6.26 -13.37 3.51
N GLU A 72 6.60 -13.04 4.75
CA GLU A 72 7.85 -13.46 5.42
C GLU A 72 8.01 -14.98 5.47
N ALA A 73 6.91 -15.70 5.71
CA ALA A 73 6.93 -17.17 5.67
C ALA A 73 7.21 -17.70 4.26
N ILE A 74 6.68 -17.09 3.21
CA ILE A 74 6.97 -17.46 1.81
C ILE A 74 8.43 -17.19 1.46
N GLU A 75 8.96 -16.00 1.79
CA GLU A 75 10.37 -15.63 1.55
C GLU A 75 11.31 -16.62 2.25
N THR A 76 11.05 -16.94 3.52
CA THR A 76 11.83 -17.90 4.29
C THR A 76 11.77 -19.30 3.67
N ALA A 77 10.58 -19.72 3.21
CA ALA A 77 10.39 -21.03 2.59
C ALA A 77 11.11 -21.18 1.25
N GLN A 78 11.34 -20.09 0.54
CA GLN A 78 12.13 -20.07 -0.69
C GLN A 78 13.63 -20.32 -0.46
N GLY A 79 14.15 -20.10 0.74
CA GLY A 79 15.55 -20.34 1.08
C GLY A 79 16.01 -21.80 0.91
N ALA A 80 15.09 -22.76 0.72
CA ALA A 80 15.43 -24.15 0.38
C ALA A 80 15.86 -24.33 -1.10
N HIS A 81 15.73 -23.32 -1.95
CA HIS A 81 16.05 -23.36 -3.38
C HIS A 81 17.28 -22.49 -3.69
N ASN A 82 18.11 -22.93 -4.66
CA ASN A 82 19.30 -22.16 -5.08
C ASN A 82 18.96 -20.96 -5.97
N ASP A 83 17.82 -21.01 -6.66
CA ASP A 83 17.39 -20.01 -7.64
C ASP A 83 15.88 -19.72 -7.49
N PRO A 84 15.44 -19.27 -6.31
CA PRO A 84 14.04 -18.91 -6.10
C PRO A 84 13.69 -17.62 -6.85
N LEU A 85 12.44 -17.50 -7.24
CA LEU A 85 11.92 -16.28 -7.84
C LEU A 85 10.67 -15.82 -7.07
N LEU A 86 10.70 -14.59 -6.58
CA LEU A 86 9.55 -13.89 -5.99
C LEU A 86 9.09 -12.80 -6.96
N ILE A 87 7.82 -12.79 -7.31
CA ILE A 87 7.21 -11.77 -8.17
C ILE A 87 6.07 -11.12 -7.40
N ALA A 88 6.14 -9.82 -7.23
CA ALA A 88 5.05 -9.02 -6.67
C ALA A 88 4.34 -8.24 -7.79
N ILE A 89 3.02 -8.36 -7.87
CA ILE A 89 2.18 -7.66 -8.85
C ILE A 89 1.12 -6.88 -8.08
N SER A 90 1.12 -5.55 -8.20
CA SER A 90 0.15 -4.73 -7.46
C SER A 90 0.07 -3.30 -7.99
N THR A 91 -0.95 -2.56 -7.59
CA THR A 91 -0.86 -1.11 -7.45
C THR A 91 0.12 -0.75 -6.32
N GLN A 92 0.66 0.47 -6.31
CA GLN A 92 1.44 0.93 -5.16
C GLN A 92 0.62 0.82 -3.87
N ALA A 93 1.29 0.63 -2.76
CA ALA A 93 0.65 0.76 -1.45
C ALA A 93 0.18 2.20 -1.22
N ALA A 94 -0.78 2.37 -0.34
CA ALA A 94 -1.39 3.68 -0.12
C ALA A 94 -0.41 4.65 0.56
N THR A 95 0.39 4.17 1.50
CA THR A 95 1.31 5.00 2.31
C THR A 95 2.76 4.58 2.13
N ASP A 96 3.68 5.47 2.48
CA ASP A 96 5.12 5.20 2.43
C ASP A 96 5.57 4.13 3.42
N GLY A 97 4.88 3.97 4.56
CA GLY A 97 5.21 2.99 5.59
C GLY A 97 4.68 1.58 5.31
N ASP A 98 3.92 1.36 4.25
CA ASP A 98 3.41 0.05 3.90
C ASP A 98 4.49 -0.81 3.20
N LEU A 99 4.47 -2.12 3.41
CA LEU A 99 5.47 -3.08 2.95
C LEU A 99 5.87 -2.90 1.47
N PHE A 100 4.90 -2.79 0.59
CA PHE A 100 5.19 -2.68 -0.84
C PHE A 100 5.84 -1.34 -1.23
N SER A 101 5.55 -0.26 -0.50
CA SER A 101 6.25 1.01 -0.65
C SER A 101 7.71 0.90 -0.23
N VAL A 102 7.98 0.24 0.91
CA VAL A 102 9.34 -0.02 1.39
C VAL A 102 10.13 -0.83 0.36
N TRP A 103 9.54 -1.88 -0.22
CA TRP A 103 10.18 -2.68 -1.27
C TRP A 103 10.49 -1.88 -2.55
N LEU A 104 9.57 -1.02 -2.99
CA LEU A 104 9.77 -0.18 -4.17
C LEU A 104 10.87 0.87 -3.95
N ASP A 105 10.93 1.46 -2.75
CA ASP A 105 11.94 2.45 -2.39
C ASP A 105 13.32 1.80 -2.27
N ASP A 106 13.41 0.61 -1.67
CA ASP A 106 14.64 -0.18 -1.63
C ASP A 106 15.10 -0.56 -3.04
N ALA A 107 14.21 -1.09 -3.87
CA ALA A 107 14.54 -1.45 -5.26
C ALA A 107 15.07 -0.30 -6.10
N ALA A 108 14.69 0.95 -5.77
CA ALA A 108 15.17 2.13 -6.48
C ALA A 108 16.62 2.52 -6.12
N VAL A 109 17.11 2.13 -4.95
CA VAL A 109 18.41 2.55 -4.42
C VAL A 109 19.40 1.42 -4.18
N ALA A 110 18.93 0.18 -4.06
CA ALA A 110 19.77 -0.97 -3.66
C ALA A 110 20.92 -1.29 -4.65
N GLY A 111 20.74 -1.01 -5.95
CA GLY A 111 21.74 -1.35 -6.97
C GLY A 111 22.02 -2.85 -7.11
N ASP A 112 21.13 -3.72 -6.59
CA ASP A 112 21.25 -5.17 -6.70
C ASP A 112 20.63 -5.64 -8.01
N GLU A 113 21.45 -6.22 -8.90
CA GLU A 113 21.00 -6.73 -10.22
C GLU A 113 19.95 -7.84 -10.13
N ARG A 114 19.77 -8.46 -8.97
CA ARG A 114 18.74 -9.47 -8.75
C ARG A 114 17.37 -8.86 -8.47
N ILE A 115 17.30 -7.58 -8.18
CA ILE A 115 16.05 -6.84 -7.91
C ILE A 115 15.65 -6.08 -9.16
N VAL A 116 14.50 -6.44 -9.73
CA VAL A 116 13.94 -5.78 -10.91
C VAL A 116 12.61 -5.14 -10.55
N SER A 117 12.49 -3.84 -10.77
CA SER A 117 11.26 -3.08 -10.50
C SER A 117 10.78 -2.36 -11.76
N HIS A 118 9.48 -2.49 -12.04
CA HIS A 118 8.77 -1.76 -13.10
C HIS A 118 7.61 -0.99 -12.51
N LEU A 119 7.79 0.32 -12.31
CA LEU A 119 6.78 1.19 -11.73
C LEU A 119 6.11 2.05 -12.81
N HIS A 120 4.80 1.85 -12.98
CA HIS A 120 3.95 2.68 -13.83
C HIS A 120 3.10 3.61 -12.96
N THR A 121 3.57 4.81 -12.69
CA THR A 121 2.87 5.81 -11.87
C THR A 121 2.82 7.16 -12.59
N ALA A 122 1.75 7.91 -12.41
CA ALA A 122 1.68 9.29 -12.88
C ALA A 122 2.56 10.21 -12.00
N PRO A 123 3.12 11.31 -12.55
CA PRO A 123 3.80 12.31 -11.73
C PRO A 123 2.94 12.78 -10.55
N LYS A 124 3.57 13.06 -9.41
CA LYS A 124 2.87 13.39 -8.14
C LYS A 124 1.90 14.56 -8.28
N ASP A 125 2.30 15.60 -9.04
CA ASP A 125 1.52 16.82 -9.22
C ASP A 125 0.55 16.76 -10.41
N SER A 126 0.27 15.56 -10.94
CA SER A 126 -0.64 15.41 -12.07
C SER A 126 -2.07 15.81 -11.69
N GLU A 127 -2.73 16.54 -12.57
CA GLU A 127 -4.16 16.82 -12.46
C GLU A 127 -4.99 15.55 -12.73
N ILE A 128 -6.14 15.45 -12.07
CA ILE A 128 -7.04 14.29 -12.17
C ILE A 128 -7.49 14.05 -13.63
N LEU A 129 -7.72 15.12 -14.39
CA LEU A 129 -8.20 15.06 -15.76
C LEU A 129 -7.08 14.97 -16.83
N ASP A 130 -5.80 14.90 -16.42
CA ASP A 130 -4.67 14.80 -17.35
C ASP A 130 -4.59 13.41 -18.01
N LYS A 131 -4.98 13.37 -19.28
CA LYS A 131 -4.94 12.15 -20.09
C LYS A 131 -3.52 11.59 -20.33
N LYS A 132 -2.48 12.45 -20.25
CA LYS A 132 -1.09 11.98 -20.37
C LYS A 132 -0.70 11.21 -19.10
N ALA A 133 -1.05 11.75 -17.95
CA ALA A 133 -0.85 11.08 -16.66
C ALA A 133 -1.57 9.71 -16.62
N TRP A 134 -2.81 9.63 -17.15
CA TRP A 134 -3.52 8.36 -17.23
C TRP A 134 -2.77 7.31 -18.05
N LYS A 135 -2.19 7.70 -19.20
CA LYS A 135 -1.43 6.78 -20.07
C LYS A 135 -0.13 6.31 -19.44
N VAL A 136 0.55 7.18 -18.71
CA VAL A 136 1.79 6.84 -18.01
C VAL A 136 1.52 5.80 -16.91
N ALA A 137 0.49 6.02 -16.11
CA ALA A 137 0.11 5.07 -15.07
C ALA A 137 -0.56 3.80 -15.59
N ASN A 138 -1.12 3.83 -16.82
CA ASN A 138 -1.86 2.70 -17.41
C ASN A 138 -1.39 2.41 -18.83
N PRO A 139 -0.28 1.68 -19.03
CA PRO A 139 0.25 1.35 -20.35
C PRO A 139 -0.73 0.58 -21.27
N ALA A 140 -1.70 -0.11 -20.66
CA ALA A 140 -2.76 -0.85 -21.35
C ALA A 140 -3.92 0.02 -21.83
N LEU A 141 -3.94 1.32 -21.47
CA LEU A 141 -5.04 2.22 -21.78
C LEU A 141 -5.19 2.43 -23.29
N GLY A 142 -6.40 2.18 -23.78
CA GLY A 142 -6.73 2.22 -25.21
C GLY A 142 -6.32 0.97 -25.98
N LYS A 143 -5.75 -0.05 -25.33
CA LYS A 143 -5.52 -1.39 -25.89
C LYS A 143 -6.59 -2.36 -25.38
N PHE A 144 -6.42 -2.89 -24.17
CA PHE A 144 -7.41 -3.77 -23.54
C PHE A 144 -8.08 -3.14 -22.30
N ARG A 145 -7.62 -1.98 -21.83
CA ARG A 145 -8.31 -1.16 -20.81
C ARG A 145 -9.08 -0.02 -21.50
N ALA A 146 -10.39 0.06 -21.25
CA ALA A 146 -11.25 1.06 -21.87
C ALA A 146 -10.92 2.48 -21.35
N LEU A 147 -10.76 3.43 -22.29
CA LEU A 147 -10.51 4.84 -21.96
C LEU A 147 -11.73 5.47 -21.27
N GLN A 148 -12.94 5.06 -21.64
CA GLN A 148 -14.18 5.62 -21.08
C GLN A 148 -14.30 5.35 -19.59
N ASP A 149 -13.89 4.16 -19.14
CA ASP A 149 -13.91 3.79 -17.72
C ASP A 149 -13.10 4.77 -16.87
N ILE A 150 -11.83 5.00 -17.24
CA ILE A 150 -10.98 5.96 -16.51
C ILE A 150 -11.54 7.37 -16.56
N LYS A 151 -12.08 7.79 -17.70
CA LYS A 151 -12.66 9.12 -17.87
C LYS A 151 -13.84 9.35 -16.91
N ASP A 152 -14.72 8.38 -16.77
CA ASP A 152 -15.90 8.48 -15.91
C ASP A 152 -15.50 8.58 -14.43
N PHE A 153 -14.54 7.76 -13.99
CA PHE A 153 -13.98 7.87 -12.63
C PHE A 153 -13.22 9.18 -12.39
N ALA A 154 -12.45 9.67 -13.36
CA ALA A 154 -11.75 10.94 -13.26
C ALA A 154 -12.73 12.11 -13.10
N GLN A 155 -13.80 12.16 -13.88
CA GLN A 155 -14.84 13.18 -13.77
C GLN A 155 -15.57 13.14 -12.42
N GLN A 156 -15.76 11.95 -11.85
CA GLN A 156 -16.32 11.83 -10.51
C GLN A 156 -15.35 12.33 -9.44
N ALA A 157 -14.06 11.99 -9.57
CA ALA A 157 -13.02 12.39 -8.63
C ALA A 157 -12.76 13.91 -8.66
N ASP A 158 -12.89 14.52 -9.82
CA ASP A 158 -12.78 15.98 -10.00
C ASP A 158 -13.92 16.75 -9.30
N ARG A 159 -15.15 16.21 -9.36
CA ARG A 159 -16.33 16.81 -8.72
C ARG A 159 -16.46 16.50 -7.23
N LEU A 160 -15.91 15.38 -6.77
CA LEU A 160 -16.08 14.85 -5.42
C LEU A 160 -14.70 14.67 -4.75
N PRO A 161 -14.24 15.63 -3.93
CA PRO A 161 -12.92 15.57 -3.29
C PRO A 161 -12.69 14.25 -2.52
N ALA A 162 -13.72 13.69 -1.90
CA ALA A 162 -13.62 12.39 -1.22
C ALA A 162 -13.21 11.22 -2.12
N LYS A 163 -13.40 11.33 -3.45
CA LYS A 163 -12.98 10.32 -4.42
C LYS A 163 -11.61 10.59 -5.04
N SER A 164 -11.05 11.78 -4.84
CA SER A 164 -9.78 12.19 -5.42
C SER A 164 -8.64 11.26 -5.01
N ASN A 165 -8.50 10.97 -3.72
CA ASN A 165 -7.45 10.09 -3.21
C ASN A 165 -7.57 8.66 -3.75
N SER A 166 -8.79 8.11 -3.80
CA SER A 166 -9.01 6.78 -4.38
C SER A 166 -8.67 6.74 -5.87
N PHE A 167 -8.99 7.79 -6.64
CA PHE A 167 -8.62 7.88 -8.04
C PHE A 167 -7.10 7.98 -8.23
N ARG A 168 -6.44 8.83 -7.45
CA ARG A 168 -4.97 8.96 -7.48
C ARG A 168 -4.29 7.63 -7.18
N TRP A 169 -4.73 6.95 -6.15
CA TRP A 169 -4.16 5.65 -5.77
C TRP A 169 -4.42 4.56 -6.82
N LEU A 170 -5.68 4.31 -7.18
CA LEU A 170 -6.07 3.14 -7.96
C LEU A 170 -5.92 3.32 -9.48
N PHE A 171 -5.95 4.57 -9.99
CA PHE A 171 -5.90 4.86 -11.42
C PHE A 171 -4.64 5.61 -11.85
N LEU A 172 -4.09 6.48 -11.02
CA LEU A 172 -2.82 7.13 -11.27
C LEU A 172 -1.63 6.38 -10.64
N ASN A 173 -1.91 5.36 -9.85
CA ASN A 173 -0.95 4.54 -9.13
C ASN A 173 -0.01 5.37 -8.25
N GLN A 174 -0.56 6.44 -7.64
CA GLN A 174 0.17 7.34 -6.74
C GLN A 174 -0.01 6.90 -5.29
N ARG A 175 1.00 7.13 -4.47
CA ARG A 175 0.86 7.03 -3.00
C ARG A 175 0.04 8.21 -2.50
N ILE A 176 -0.79 7.98 -1.50
CA ILE A 176 -1.64 9.00 -0.86
C ILE A 176 -1.13 9.23 0.57
N GLU A 177 -0.78 10.47 0.89
CA GLU A 177 -0.14 10.81 2.16
C GLU A 177 -1.06 10.74 3.37
N ALA A 178 -2.37 10.77 3.19
CA ALA A 178 -3.33 10.59 4.27
C ALA A 178 -4.67 10.10 3.74
N GLN A 179 -5.32 9.22 4.49
CA GLN A 179 -6.72 8.90 4.27
C GLN A 179 -7.56 10.09 4.72
N SER A 180 -7.95 10.96 3.79
CA SER A 180 -8.84 12.12 4.02
C SER A 180 -8.42 12.97 5.23
N PRO A 181 -7.43 13.86 5.09
CA PRO A 181 -7.11 14.77 6.18
C PRO A 181 -8.35 15.60 6.52
N PHE A 182 -8.61 15.79 7.81
CA PHE A 182 -9.73 16.62 8.29
C PHE A 182 -9.64 18.05 7.79
N PHE A 183 -8.40 18.59 7.70
CA PHE A 183 -8.06 19.85 7.06
C PHE A 183 -7.12 19.63 5.87
N SER A 184 -7.22 20.46 4.84
CA SER A 184 -6.19 20.52 3.82
C SER A 184 -4.88 21.08 4.41
N ARG A 185 -3.75 20.74 3.78
CA ARG A 185 -2.44 21.25 4.19
C ARG A 185 -2.41 22.80 4.16
N ALA A 186 -3.05 23.42 3.18
CA ALA A 186 -3.12 24.87 3.07
C ALA A 186 -3.90 25.51 4.24
N GLU A 187 -5.03 24.88 4.64
CA GLU A 187 -5.78 25.33 5.82
C GLU A 187 -4.98 25.16 7.10
N TRP A 188 -4.25 24.04 7.25
CA TRP A 188 -3.38 23.80 8.38
C TRP A 188 -2.25 24.85 8.46
N GLU A 189 -1.53 25.08 7.36
CA GLU A 189 -0.42 26.03 7.28
C GLU A 189 -0.89 27.48 7.49
N ALA A 190 -2.09 27.84 7.03
CA ALA A 190 -2.67 29.15 7.26
C ALA A 190 -2.96 29.46 8.73
N ASN A 191 -3.14 28.42 9.55
CA ASN A 191 -3.38 28.55 10.99
C ASN A 191 -2.12 28.32 11.85
N PHE A 192 -0.94 28.18 11.23
CA PHE A 192 0.31 27.91 11.93
C PHE A 192 0.94 29.23 12.40
N ALA A 193 0.64 29.61 13.64
CA ALA A 193 1.28 30.71 14.33
C ALA A 193 1.71 30.29 15.76
N PRO A 194 2.80 30.85 16.31
CA PRO A 194 3.17 30.60 17.69
C PRO A 194 2.03 30.97 18.64
N PRO A 195 1.67 30.10 19.59
CA PRO A 195 0.61 30.40 20.55
C PRO A 195 1.04 31.56 21.46
N VAL A 196 0.15 32.51 21.67
CA VAL A 196 0.36 33.62 22.62
C VAL A 196 -0.38 33.30 23.91
N THR A 197 0.36 32.95 24.98
CA THR A 197 -0.19 32.59 26.28
C THR A 197 0.48 33.39 27.40
N GLU A 198 -0.29 33.77 28.42
CA GLU A 198 0.18 34.52 29.56
C GLU A 198 -0.24 33.84 30.87
N ALA A 199 0.51 34.11 31.96
CA ALA A 199 0.17 33.61 33.27
C ALA A 199 -1.17 34.21 33.74
N GLY A 200 -2.15 33.37 34.05
CA GLY A 200 -3.49 33.78 34.42
C GLY A 200 -4.54 33.61 33.34
N ASP A 201 -4.15 33.23 32.11
CA ASP A 201 -5.10 32.92 31.06
C ASP A 201 -5.99 31.72 31.40
N VAL A 202 -7.24 31.74 30.97
CA VAL A 202 -8.13 30.60 31.09
C VAL A 202 -7.68 29.52 30.08
N VAL A 203 -7.54 28.28 30.60
CA VAL A 203 -7.12 27.14 29.79
C VAL A 203 -8.12 26.00 29.89
N PHE A 204 -8.42 25.41 28.74
CA PHE A 204 -9.12 24.13 28.64
C PHE A 204 -8.09 23.06 28.29
N ALA A 205 -8.15 21.90 28.93
CA ALA A 205 -7.22 20.80 28.67
C ALA A 205 -7.96 19.54 28.25
N GLY A 206 -7.46 18.88 27.20
CA GLY A 206 -7.87 17.55 26.78
C GLY A 206 -6.70 16.59 26.93
N LEU A 207 -6.93 15.45 27.61
CA LEU A 207 -5.92 14.42 27.82
C LEU A 207 -6.40 13.11 27.21
N ASP A 208 -5.60 12.54 26.31
CA ASP A 208 -5.76 11.21 25.74
C ASP A 208 -4.60 10.33 26.17
N LEU A 209 -4.90 9.24 26.88
CA LEU A 209 -3.91 8.32 27.43
C LEU A 209 -3.86 7.04 26.64
N SER A 210 -2.69 6.71 26.15
CA SER A 210 -2.41 5.42 25.49
C SER A 210 -1.88 4.41 26.50
N ALA A 211 -2.32 3.14 26.36
CA ALA A 211 -1.91 2.06 27.24
C ALA A 211 -0.57 1.40 26.86
N SER A 212 -0.16 1.37 25.57
CA SER A 212 1.04 0.60 25.18
C SER A 212 1.78 1.08 23.91
N HIS A 213 1.09 1.37 22.82
CA HIS A 213 1.76 1.64 21.52
C HIS A 213 1.31 2.92 20.83
N ALA A 214 0.26 3.57 21.30
CA ALA A 214 -0.23 4.79 20.70
C ALA A 214 0.35 6.04 21.39
N LEU A 215 0.16 7.18 20.75
CA LEU A 215 0.56 8.49 21.24
C LEU A 215 -0.30 8.86 22.46
N THR A 216 0.34 9.31 23.54
CA THR A 216 -0.37 10.04 24.62
C THR A 216 -0.32 11.52 24.28
N ALA A 217 -1.46 12.18 24.33
CA ALA A 217 -1.58 13.59 24.00
C ALA A 217 -2.22 14.39 25.13
N LEU A 218 -1.61 15.52 25.49
CA LEU A 218 -2.22 16.59 26.29
C LEU A 218 -2.31 17.82 25.40
N VAL A 219 -3.52 18.31 25.16
CA VAL A 219 -3.74 19.52 24.37
C VAL A 219 -4.32 20.60 25.28
N LEU A 220 -3.61 21.73 25.34
CA LEU A 220 -4.07 22.92 26.06
C LEU A 220 -4.64 23.91 25.06
N VAL A 221 -5.82 24.46 25.36
CA VAL A 221 -6.52 25.42 24.49
C VAL A 221 -6.78 26.69 25.28
N PHE A 222 -6.26 27.81 24.81
CA PHE A 222 -6.42 29.14 25.41
C PHE A 222 -7.29 29.99 24.49
N PRO A 223 -8.57 30.23 24.82
CA PRO A 223 -9.39 31.23 24.12
C PRO A 223 -8.90 32.65 24.41
N LYS A 224 -8.54 33.38 23.37
CA LYS A 224 -8.08 34.78 23.48
C LYS A 224 -8.41 35.52 22.18
N ASP A 225 -9.01 36.73 22.30
CA ASP A 225 -9.27 37.63 21.19
C ASP A 225 -9.99 36.99 19.99
N GLU A 226 -11.07 36.23 20.26
CA GLU A 226 -11.84 35.44 19.26
C GLU A 226 -11.04 34.34 18.55
N GLN A 227 -9.85 33.99 19.02
CA GLN A 227 -9.00 32.94 18.53
C GLN A 227 -8.79 31.87 19.59
N TYR A 228 -8.32 30.68 19.15
CA TYR A 228 -7.90 29.60 20.02
C TYR A 228 -6.40 29.35 19.83
N HIS A 229 -5.63 29.63 20.90
CA HIS A 229 -4.22 29.27 20.92
C HIS A 229 -4.07 27.85 21.46
N ILE A 230 -3.46 26.98 20.66
CA ILE A 230 -3.38 25.54 20.96
C ILE A 230 -1.93 25.19 21.26
N VAL A 231 -1.70 24.57 22.42
CA VAL A 231 -0.40 24.07 22.84
C VAL A 231 -0.49 22.56 23.04
N PRO A 232 -0.04 21.77 22.07
CA PRO A 232 -0.05 20.32 22.17
C PRO A 232 1.24 19.80 22.84
N HIS A 233 1.09 18.79 23.67
CA HIS A 233 2.18 17.98 24.21
C HIS A 233 1.93 16.52 23.86
N PHE A 234 2.96 15.84 23.37
CA PHE A 234 2.86 14.46 22.95
C PHE A 234 3.95 13.62 23.61
N TRP A 235 3.61 12.40 24.01
CA TRP A 235 4.54 11.42 24.55
C TRP A 235 4.34 10.08 23.88
N LEU A 236 5.44 9.39 23.63
CA LEU A 236 5.48 8.04 23.12
C LEU A 236 6.29 7.15 24.07
N PRO A 237 5.92 5.87 24.20
CA PRO A 237 6.79 4.89 24.86
C PRO A 237 8.16 4.83 24.17
N GLU A 238 9.24 4.69 24.94
CA GLU A 238 10.60 4.58 24.42
C GLU A 238 10.81 3.24 23.67
N ASP A 239 10.12 2.19 24.12
CA ASP A 239 10.19 0.87 23.51
C ASP A 239 9.62 0.88 22.09
N GLY A 240 10.43 0.43 21.11
CA GLY A 240 10.06 0.38 19.71
C GLY A 240 10.02 1.74 18.99
N LEU A 241 10.48 2.83 19.65
CA LEU A 241 10.43 4.19 19.08
C LEU A 241 11.21 4.31 17.76
N ARG A 242 12.35 3.62 17.63
CA ARG A 242 13.16 3.62 16.41
C ARG A 242 12.43 2.99 15.23
N ASP A 243 11.80 1.84 15.48
CA ASP A 243 11.06 1.11 14.43
C ASP A 243 9.84 1.92 14.00
N LYS A 244 9.19 2.58 14.97
CA LYS A 244 8.05 3.46 14.71
C LYS A 244 8.45 4.72 13.95
N ALA A 245 9.54 5.37 14.32
CA ALA A 245 10.08 6.53 13.60
C ALA A 245 10.42 6.18 12.15
N GLN A 246 10.99 4.99 11.92
CA GLN A 246 11.33 4.52 10.59
C GLN A 246 10.10 4.16 9.76
N SER A 247 9.10 3.50 10.33
CA SER A 247 7.86 3.11 9.64
C SER A 247 6.96 4.31 9.32
N GLU A 248 6.86 5.26 10.26
CA GLU A 248 5.99 6.43 10.11
C GLU A 248 6.71 7.64 9.49
N LYS A 249 8.03 7.56 9.29
CA LYS A 249 8.91 8.65 8.77
C LYS A 249 8.74 9.97 9.55
N VAL A 250 8.48 9.86 10.83
CA VAL A 250 8.32 11.01 11.74
C VAL A 250 9.51 11.04 12.71
N PRO A 251 10.14 12.21 12.94
CA PRO A 251 11.25 12.34 13.87
C PRO A 251 10.74 12.33 15.32
N TRP A 252 10.41 11.15 15.81
CA TRP A 252 10.04 10.96 17.21
C TRP A 252 11.25 11.06 18.16
#